data_b37e200e536793941aa7d5aee30d1a18
#
_entry.id   b37e200e536793941aa7d5aee30d1a18
#
_cell.length_a   1.000
_cell.length_b   1.000
_cell.length_c   1.000
_cell.angle_alpha   90.00
_cell.angle_beta   90.00
_cell.angle_gamma   90.00
#
_symmetry.space_group_name_H-M   'P 1'
#
loop_
_entity.id
_entity.type
_entity.pdbx_description
1 polymer ?
#
loop_
_entity_poly.entity_id
_entity_poly.type
_entity_poly.pdbx_seq_one_letter_code
_entity_poly.pdbx_strand_id
1 'polypeptide(L)'
;MDAAEWDARYAQGELVWGAPPNSTVVEHVFGLDRVTPLHPGPDGVVPDLPRALDLACGEGRNALWLATHGWRVHAVDFSQVGIDKGRTVATRLSRSVRERLTWQCADLTDFESTGITGPYELVLMVFLHLPAAQRRPLVRQVARLLSPGATLLVLGHDSTNLTDGYGGPQDPEILFTPDDIVADLAGLPDIHIRVADRIQRPTEGRDAIDALVIASRADLEPEQPAPSD
;
A
#
# COMPACT_ATOMS: atom_id res chain seq x y z
N MET A 1 -11.18 -11.91 -10.87
CA MET A 1 -11.87 -12.37 -9.63
C MET A 1 -12.64 -11.21 -9.06
N ASP A 2 -13.91 -11.40 -8.77
CA ASP A 2 -14.76 -10.39 -8.13
C ASP A 2 -14.73 -10.51 -6.57
N ALA A 3 -15.48 -9.65 -5.88
CA ALA A 3 -15.52 -9.65 -4.41
C ALA A 3 -16.03 -10.97 -3.83
N ALA A 4 -17.03 -11.60 -4.47
CA ALA A 4 -17.62 -12.85 -3.98
C ALA A 4 -16.63 -14.02 -4.13
N GLU A 5 -15.86 -14.06 -5.20
CA GLU A 5 -14.81 -15.06 -5.42
C GLU A 5 -13.68 -14.92 -4.39
N TRP A 6 -13.30 -13.68 -4.05
CA TRP A 6 -12.33 -13.41 -3.00
C TRP A 6 -12.88 -13.75 -1.61
N ASP A 7 -14.13 -13.40 -1.31
CA ASP A 7 -14.80 -13.80 -0.07
C ASP A 7 -14.79 -15.32 0.11
N ALA A 8 -15.12 -16.06 -0.96
CA ALA A 8 -15.06 -17.53 -0.94
C ALA A 8 -13.63 -18.04 -0.70
N ARG A 9 -12.62 -17.41 -1.28
CA ARG A 9 -11.22 -17.76 -1.08
C ARG A 9 -10.77 -17.48 0.35
N TYR A 10 -11.08 -16.31 0.89
CA TYR A 10 -10.78 -16.00 2.29
C TYR A 10 -11.52 -16.90 3.26
N ALA A 11 -12.72 -17.36 2.96
CA ALA A 11 -13.47 -18.27 3.83
C ALA A 11 -12.85 -19.68 3.97
N GLN A 12 -11.95 -20.11 3.06
CA GLN A 12 -11.45 -21.49 3.01
C GLN A 12 -10.37 -21.83 4.05
N GLY A 13 -9.76 -20.87 4.71
CA GLY A 13 -8.64 -21.13 5.62
C GLY A 13 -8.58 -20.17 6.80
N GLU A 14 -7.70 -20.44 7.76
CA GLU A 14 -7.50 -19.53 8.89
C GLU A 14 -6.90 -18.19 8.40
N LEU A 15 -5.82 -18.22 7.62
CA LEU A 15 -5.26 -17.06 6.91
C LEU A 15 -4.74 -17.52 5.54
N VAL A 16 -5.17 -16.86 4.48
CA VAL A 16 -4.76 -17.20 3.10
C VAL A 16 -3.31 -16.77 2.83
N TRP A 17 -2.90 -15.63 3.37
CA TRP A 17 -1.58 -15.05 3.12
C TRP A 17 -0.62 -15.19 4.30
N GLY A 18 -1.05 -15.83 5.40
CA GLY A 18 -0.26 -15.93 6.63
C GLY A 18 -0.19 -14.61 7.41
N ALA A 19 0.42 -14.68 8.60
CA ALA A 19 0.52 -13.54 9.51
C ALA A 19 1.67 -12.55 9.19
N PRO A 20 2.85 -12.97 8.63
CA PRO A 20 3.93 -12.04 8.38
C PRO A 20 3.57 -11.00 7.31
N PRO A 21 4.02 -9.73 7.46
CA PRO A 21 3.90 -8.72 6.42
C PRO A 21 4.69 -9.15 5.17
N ASN A 22 4.40 -8.53 4.04
CA ASN A 22 5.19 -8.73 2.83
C ASN A 22 6.64 -8.23 3.07
N SER A 23 7.64 -9.07 2.75
CA SER A 23 9.06 -8.77 3.01
C SER A 23 9.55 -7.53 2.28
N THR A 24 9.12 -7.34 1.03
CA THR A 24 9.46 -6.14 0.24
C THR A 24 8.88 -4.87 0.88
N VAL A 25 7.66 -4.93 1.43
CA VAL A 25 7.08 -3.80 2.17
C VAL A 25 7.93 -3.50 3.40
N VAL A 26 8.30 -4.52 4.17
CA VAL A 26 9.17 -4.33 5.36
C VAL A 26 10.48 -3.68 4.97
N GLU A 27 11.17 -4.21 3.96
CA GLU A 27 12.47 -3.72 3.50
C GLU A 27 12.44 -2.23 3.14
N HIS A 28 11.43 -1.82 2.39
CA HIS A 28 11.35 -0.45 1.87
C HIS A 28 10.67 0.54 2.82
N VAL A 29 9.83 0.08 3.73
CA VAL A 29 9.19 0.95 4.74
C VAL A 29 10.06 1.15 5.97
N PHE A 30 10.88 0.16 6.35
CA PHE A 30 11.81 0.29 7.49
C PHE A 30 12.84 1.41 7.31
N GLY A 31 13.24 1.72 6.08
CA GLY A 31 14.16 2.82 5.74
C GLY A 31 13.49 4.20 5.66
N LEU A 32 12.19 4.28 5.80
CA LEU A 32 11.49 5.56 5.92
C LEU A 32 11.63 6.03 7.37
N ASP A 33 12.65 6.82 7.67
CA ASP A 33 13.02 7.37 8.99
C ASP A 33 11.92 8.25 9.65
N ARG A 34 10.66 7.95 9.41
CA ARG A 34 9.50 8.67 9.95
C ARG A 34 8.79 7.94 11.09
N VAL A 35 9.34 6.86 11.61
CA VAL A 35 8.89 6.28 12.88
C VAL A 35 9.35 7.20 13.99
N THR A 36 8.69 8.34 14.13
CA THR A 36 8.90 9.23 15.26
C THR A 36 8.52 8.45 16.52
N PRO A 37 9.44 8.23 17.46
CA PRO A 37 9.08 7.66 18.74
C PRO A 37 7.94 8.48 19.35
N LEU A 38 6.94 7.81 19.94
CA LEU A 38 5.80 8.44 20.63
C LEU A 38 6.25 9.13 21.93
N HIS A 39 7.36 9.85 21.88
CA HIS A 39 7.80 10.67 23.02
C HIS A 39 7.31 12.10 22.80
N PRO A 40 6.66 12.69 23.80
CA PRO A 40 6.35 14.12 23.75
C PRO A 40 7.61 14.91 23.42
N GLY A 41 7.50 15.87 22.51
CA GLY A 41 8.56 16.84 22.27
C GLY A 41 8.88 17.65 23.54
N PRO A 42 9.91 18.50 23.52
CA PRO A 42 10.25 19.36 24.64
C PRO A 42 9.10 20.27 25.09
N ASP A 43 8.14 20.50 24.22
CA ASP A 43 6.91 21.29 24.45
C ASP A 43 5.74 20.44 25.02
N GLY A 44 5.95 19.12 25.23
CA GLY A 44 4.94 18.20 25.73
C GLY A 44 3.91 17.76 24.67
N VAL A 45 4.08 18.19 23.41
CA VAL A 45 3.19 17.81 22.31
C VAL A 45 3.59 16.42 21.78
N VAL A 46 2.64 15.49 21.77
CA VAL A 46 2.82 14.19 21.11
C VAL A 46 2.59 14.42 19.62
N PRO A 47 3.58 14.16 18.75
CA PRO A 47 3.39 14.29 17.31
C PRO A 47 2.25 13.38 16.83
N ASP A 48 1.47 13.86 15.87
CA ASP A 48 0.51 13.00 15.19
C ASP A 48 1.22 11.81 14.54
N LEU A 49 0.62 10.62 14.70
CA LEU A 49 1.17 9.42 14.05
C LEU A 49 1.09 9.56 12.53
N PRO A 50 2.13 9.12 11.81
CA PRO A 50 2.10 9.10 10.36
C PRO A 50 0.94 8.21 9.87
N ARG A 51 0.28 8.64 8.80
CA ARG A 51 -0.89 7.97 8.22
C ARG A 51 -0.47 7.10 7.06
N ALA A 52 -0.88 5.85 7.07
CA ALA A 52 -0.72 4.94 5.94
C ALA A 52 -2.09 4.53 5.37
N LEU A 53 -2.14 4.34 4.05
CA LEU A 53 -3.27 3.76 3.34
C LEU A 53 -2.82 2.44 2.73
N ASP A 54 -3.47 1.34 3.12
CA ASP A 54 -3.19 -0.02 2.61
C ASP A 54 -4.37 -0.45 1.73
N LEU A 55 -4.18 -0.39 0.42
CA LEU A 55 -5.19 -0.67 -0.60
C LEU A 55 -5.11 -2.13 -1.05
N ALA A 56 -6.25 -2.80 -1.13
CA ALA A 56 -6.38 -4.24 -1.28
C ALA A 56 -5.65 -4.99 -0.15
N CYS A 57 -5.93 -4.57 1.09
CA CYS A 57 -5.24 -5.05 2.28
C CYS A 57 -5.50 -6.53 2.60
N GLY A 58 -6.54 -7.13 2.03
CA GLY A 58 -6.98 -8.50 2.33
C GLY A 58 -7.25 -8.70 3.81
N GLU A 59 -6.57 -9.67 4.41
CA GLU A 59 -6.61 -9.98 5.84
C GLU A 59 -5.72 -9.02 6.68
N GLY A 60 -5.17 -7.97 6.05
CA GLY A 60 -4.51 -6.85 6.72
C GLY A 60 -3.10 -7.12 7.22
N ARG A 61 -2.35 -8.09 6.67
CA ARG A 61 -0.99 -8.42 7.16
C ARG A 61 -0.04 -7.22 7.18
N ASN A 62 -0.06 -6.37 6.15
CA ASN A 62 0.76 -5.16 6.11
C ASN A 62 0.18 -4.08 7.04
N ALA A 63 -1.14 -3.87 7.04
CA ALA A 63 -1.82 -2.91 7.91
C ALA A 63 -1.55 -3.20 9.40
N LEU A 64 -1.65 -4.45 9.83
CA LEU A 64 -1.38 -4.88 11.20
C LEU A 64 0.08 -4.62 11.60
N TRP A 65 1.00 -4.95 10.70
CA TRP A 65 2.42 -4.69 10.91
C TRP A 65 2.72 -3.19 11.04
N LEU A 66 2.21 -2.36 10.11
CA LEU A 66 2.36 -0.91 10.16
C LEU A 66 1.82 -0.33 11.47
N ALA A 67 0.63 -0.77 11.91
CA ALA A 67 0.04 -0.28 13.15
C ALA A 67 0.89 -0.63 14.38
N THR A 68 1.55 -1.80 14.41
CA THR A 68 2.49 -2.17 15.48
C THR A 68 3.78 -1.35 15.45
N HIS A 69 4.12 -0.75 14.29
CA HIS A 69 5.31 0.09 14.07
C HIS A 69 5.00 1.59 14.10
N GLY A 70 3.88 1.99 14.71
CA GLY A 70 3.60 3.40 14.99
C GLY A 70 2.82 4.14 13.92
N TRP A 71 2.29 3.46 12.91
CA TRP A 71 1.45 4.06 11.87
C TRP A 71 -0.03 4.08 12.27
N ARG A 72 -0.74 5.14 11.89
CA ARG A 72 -2.20 5.14 11.82
C ARG A 72 -2.61 4.65 10.43
N VAL A 73 -3.26 3.51 10.35
CA VAL A 73 -3.49 2.81 9.09
C VAL A 73 -4.97 2.79 8.71
N HIS A 74 -5.25 3.19 7.48
CA HIS A 74 -6.53 2.97 6.82
C HIS A 74 -6.37 1.76 5.87
N ALA A 75 -6.96 0.64 6.25
CA ALA A 75 -6.91 -0.62 5.52
C ALA A 75 -8.21 -0.81 4.73
N VAL A 76 -8.10 -0.98 3.42
CA VAL A 76 -9.23 -1.02 2.49
C VAL A 76 -9.16 -2.27 1.64
N ASP A 77 -10.24 -3.01 1.58
CA ASP A 77 -10.41 -4.16 0.68
C ASP A 77 -11.87 -4.28 0.25
N PHE A 78 -12.15 -4.85 -0.89
CA PHE A 78 -13.53 -5.09 -1.33
C PHE A 78 -14.14 -6.36 -0.73
N SER A 79 -13.32 -7.26 -0.15
CA SER A 79 -13.77 -8.46 0.53
C SER A 79 -14.12 -8.16 1.98
N GLN A 80 -15.39 -8.30 2.31
CA GLN A 80 -15.84 -8.18 3.70
C GLN A 80 -15.27 -9.30 4.57
N VAL A 81 -15.13 -10.51 4.03
CA VAL A 81 -14.54 -11.66 4.75
C VAL A 81 -13.07 -11.40 5.08
N GLY A 82 -12.29 -10.84 4.13
CA GLY A 82 -10.90 -10.45 4.37
C GLY A 82 -10.80 -9.42 5.51
N ILE A 83 -11.60 -8.36 5.44
CA ILE A 83 -11.67 -7.31 6.47
C ILE A 83 -12.04 -7.88 7.86
N ASP A 84 -13.03 -8.76 7.94
CA ASP A 84 -13.48 -9.32 9.23
C ASP A 84 -12.44 -10.25 9.84
N LYS A 85 -11.70 -10.98 9.01
CA LYS A 85 -10.53 -11.74 9.46
C LYS A 85 -9.42 -10.85 9.98
N GLY A 86 -9.07 -9.77 9.24
CA GLY A 86 -8.10 -8.79 9.70
C GLY A 86 -8.47 -8.18 11.04
N ARG A 87 -9.73 -7.80 11.22
CA ARG A 87 -10.27 -7.33 12.51
C ARG A 87 -10.14 -8.40 13.62
N THR A 88 -10.41 -9.66 13.30
CA THR A 88 -10.28 -10.78 14.24
C THR A 88 -8.82 -10.96 14.67
N VAL A 89 -7.86 -10.95 13.74
CA VAL A 89 -6.43 -11.00 14.06
C VAL A 89 -6.02 -9.79 14.91
N ALA A 90 -6.52 -8.61 14.60
CA ALA A 90 -6.23 -7.39 15.34
C ALA A 90 -6.66 -7.49 16.82
N THR A 91 -7.64 -8.33 17.20
CA THR A 91 -8.05 -8.51 18.61
C THR A 91 -6.92 -9.03 19.49
N ARG A 92 -5.91 -9.67 18.92
CA ARG A 92 -4.72 -10.19 19.63
C ARG A 92 -3.71 -9.08 19.95
N LEU A 93 -3.86 -7.89 19.36
CA LEU A 93 -2.99 -6.74 19.59
C LEU A 93 -3.46 -5.90 20.78
N SER A 94 -2.57 -5.06 21.33
CA SER A 94 -2.95 -4.14 22.40
C SER A 94 -4.04 -3.16 21.92
N ARG A 95 -4.81 -2.63 22.87
CA ARG A 95 -5.86 -1.66 22.56
C ARG A 95 -5.31 -0.44 21.80
N SER A 96 -4.18 0.08 22.24
CA SER A 96 -3.54 1.25 21.63
C SER A 96 -3.12 1.01 20.16
N VAL A 97 -2.76 -0.22 19.79
CA VAL A 97 -2.47 -0.58 18.39
C VAL A 97 -3.77 -0.70 17.59
N ARG A 98 -4.79 -1.35 18.15
CA ARG A 98 -6.09 -1.47 17.46
C ARG A 98 -6.74 -0.13 17.13
N GLU A 99 -6.60 0.85 18.02
CA GLU A 99 -7.12 2.21 17.83
C GLU A 99 -6.43 2.98 16.69
N ARG A 100 -5.30 2.45 16.17
CA ARG A 100 -4.61 2.99 14.98
C ARG A 100 -5.15 2.43 13.66
N LEU A 101 -5.98 1.39 13.70
CA LEU A 101 -6.50 0.69 12.52
C LEU A 101 -7.92 1.14 12.19
N THR A 102 -8.11 1.65 11.00
CA THR A 102 -9.43 1.87 10.38
C THR A 102 -9.60 0.87 9.27
N TRP A 103 -10.70 0.14 9.26
CA TRP A 103 -11.02 -0.89 8.27
C TRP A 103 -12.20 -0.46 7.43
N GLN A 104 -12.07 -0.51 6.12
CA GLN A 104 -13.13 -0.15 5.19
C GLN A 104 -13.31 -1.25 4.13
N CYS A 105 -14.55 -1.73 3.97
CA CYS A 105 -14.91 -2.56 2.83
C CYS A 105 -15.36 -1.64 1.70
N ALA A 106 -14.61 -1.59 0.59
CA ALA A 106 -14.92 -0.73 -0.55
C ALA A 106 -14.28 -1.25 -1.84
N ASP A 107 -14.96 -1.02 -2.97
CA ASP A 107 -14.44 -1.30 -4.30
C ASP A 107 -13.55 -0.15 -4.77
N LEU A 108 -12.28 -0.44 -4.99
CA LEU A 108 -11.29 0.54 -5.42
C LEU A 108 -11.41 0.89 -6.92
N THR A 109 -12.20 0.17 -7.69
CA THR A 109 -12.47 0.52 -9.10
C THR A 109 -13.40 1.73 -9.23
N ASP A 110 -14.16 2.02 -8.17
CA ASP A 110 -14.91 3.27 -8.00
C ASP A 110 -14.35 4.05 -6.79
N PHE A 111 -13.11 4.52 -6.93
CA PHE A 111 -12.36 5.11 -5.82
C PHE A 111 -13.04 6.37 -5.25
N GLU A 112 -13.69 7.18 -6.09
CA GLU A 112 -14.39 8.40 -5.66
C GLU A 112 -15.51 8.09 -4.68
N SER A 113 -16.26 7.02 -4.90
CA SER A 113 -17.35 6.60 -4.01
C SER A 113 -16.87 6.06 -2.67
N THR A 114 -15.57 5.74 -2.52
CA THR A 114 -15.03 5.28 -1.24
C THR A 114 -15.00 6.35 -0.16
N GLY A 115 -14.99 7.63 -0.54
CA GLY A 115 -14.84 8.77 0.37
C GLY A 115 -13.45 8.89 0.99
N ILE A 116 -12.45 8.15 0.48
CA ILE A 116 -11.07 8.19 0.99
C ILE A 116 -10.44 9.54 0.63
N THR A 117 -9.96 10.24 1.65
CA THR A 117 -9.30 11.54 1.51
C THR A 117 -7.95 11.54 2.23
N GLY A 118 -6.96 12.24 1.62
CA GLY A 118 -5.62 12.40 2.20
C GLY A 118 -5.53 13.52 3.24
N PRO A 119 -4.30 13.91 3.62
CA PRO A 119 -3.06 13.34 3.10
C PRO A 119 -2.61 12.07 3.81
N TYR A 120 -1.72 11.29 3.15
CA TYR A 120 -1.04 10.13 3.71
C TYR A 120 0.47 10.23 3.51
N GLU A 121 1.25 9.74 4.47
CA GLU A 121 2.71 9.66 4.40
C GLU A 121 3.16 8.37 3.69
N LEU A 122 2.29 7.36 3.65
CA LEU A 122 2.54 6.10 2.94
C LEU A 122 1.26 5.60 2.28
N VAL A 123 1.34 5.24 1.00
CA VAL A 123 0.28 4.49 0.31
C VAL A 123 0.86 3.18 -0.19
N LEU A 124 0.22 2.07 0.15
CA LEU A 124 0.54 0.74 -0.33
C LEU A 124 -0.51 0.26 -1.33
N MET A 125 -0.05 -0.25 -2.47
CA MET A 125 -0.81 -1.04 -3.44
C MET A 125 -0.07 -2.36 -3.64
N VAL A 126 -0.39 -3.37 -2.82
CA VAL A 126 0.38 -4.63 -2.76
C VAL A 126 -0.48 -5.78 -3.28
N PHE A 127 -0.11 -6.30 -4.45
CA PHE A 127 -0.83 -7.35 -5.19
C PHE A 127 -2.29 -6.98 -5.55
N LEU A 128 -2.54 -5.69 -5.76
CA LEU A 128 -3.76 -5.20 -6.39
C LEU A 128 -3.62 -5.31 -7.90
N HIS A 129 -4.26 -6.32 -8.48
CA HIS A 129 -4.20 -6.60 -9.91
C HIS A 129 -5.49 -6.13 -10.59
N LEU A 130 -5.37 -5.12 -11.42
CA LEU A 130 -6.48 -4.50 -12.18
C LEU A 130 -6.06 -4.31 -13.64
N PRO A 131 -7.00 -4.41 -14.59
CA PRO A 131 -6.76 -3.99 -15.96
C PRO A 131 -6.25 -2.55 -16.03
N ALA A 132 -5.39 -2.25 -16.99
CA ALA A 132 -4.75 -0.95 -17.14
C ALA A 132 -5.74 0.24 -17.13
N ALA A 133 -6.94 0.03 -17.71
CA ALA A 133 -7.99 1.05 -17.75
C ALA A 133 -8.53 1.44 -16.36
N GLN A 134 -8.50 0.50 -15.38
CA GLN A 134 -8.91 0.73 -13.99
C GLN A 134 -7.70 1.10 -13.12
N ARG A 135 -6.55 0.46 -13.34
CA ARG A 135 -5.32 0.69 -12.57
C ARG A 135 -4.83 2.12 -12.73
N ARG A 136 -4.73 2.63 -13.97
CA ARG A 136 -4.16 3.97 -14.25
C ARG A 136 -4.89 5.09 -13.50
N PRO A 137 -6.23 5.24 -13.57
CA PRO A 137 -6.91 6.29 -12.81
C PRO A 137 -6.72 6.12 -11.30
N LEU A 138 -6.75 4.89 -10.77
CA LEU A 138 -6.55 4.63 -9.36
C LEU A 138 -5.14 5.06 -8.89
N VAL A 139 -4.09 4.62 -9.58
CA VAL A 139 -2.69 4.99 -9.26
C VAL A 139 -2.52 6.51 -9.23
N ARG A 140 -3.13 7.22 -10.19
CA ARG A 140 -3.07 8.69 -10.26
C ARG A 140 -3.85 9.38 -9.13
N GLN A 141 -5.01 8.83 -8.77
CA GLN A 141 -5.82 9.35 -7.67
C GLN A 141 -5.09 9.20 -6.33
N VAL A 142 -4.56 8.02 -6.04
CA VAL A 142 -3.88 7.76 -4.77
C VAL A 142 -2.54 8.51 -4.67
N ALA A 143 -1.82 8.72 -5.77
CA ALA A 143 -0.61 9.55 -5.78
C ALA A 143 -0.90 11.00 -5.35
N ARG A 144 -2.08 11.55 -5.66
CA ARG A 144 -2.51 12.89 -5.21
C ARG A 144 -2.84 12.97 -3.72
N LEU A 145 -3.07 11.83 -3.06
CA LEU A 145 -3.32 11.78 -1.63
C LEU A 145 -2.04 11.79 -0.78
N LEU A 146 -0.87 11.73 -1.41
CA LEU A 146 0.39 11.77 -0.71
C LEU A 146 0.65 13.16 -0.09
N SER A 147 1.14 13.19 1.16
CA SER A 147 1.76 14.38 1.74
C SER A 147 3.04 14.73 0.98
N PRO A 148 3.54 15.97 1.05
CA PRO A 148 4.91 16.28 0.63
C PRO A 148 5.92 15.34 1.29
N GLY A 149 6.89 14.83 0.53
CA GLY A 149 7.88 13.83 0.96
C GLY A 149 7.33 12.43 1.23
N ALA A 150 6.05 12.17 1.01
CA ALA A 150 5.42 10.87 1.22
C ALA A 150 5.74 9.86 0.12
N THR A 151 5.46 8.58 0.41
CA THR A 151 5.82 7.45 -0.45
C THR A 151 4.58 6.71 -0.94
N LEU A 152 4.58 6.37 -2.23
CA LEU A 152 3.71 5.36 -2.85
C LEU A 152 4.56 4.13 -3.16
N LEU A 153 4.15 2.96 -2.67
CA LEU A 153 4.73 1.67 -3.00
C LEU A 153 3.71 0.83 -3.77
N VAL A 154 4.03 0.47 -4.99
CA VAL A 154 3.25 -0.44 -5.83
C VAL A 154 4.05 -1.71 -6.04
N LEU A 155 3.46 -2.86 -5.67
CA LEU A 155 4.05 -4.17 -5.82
C LEU A 155 2.99 -5.15 -6.37
N GLY A 156 3.33 -5.87 -7.41
CA GLY A 156 2.44 -6.90 -7.96
C GLY A 156 3.19 -7.85 -8.88
N HIS A 157 2.53 -8.91 -9.34
CA HIS A 157 3.15 -9.82 -10.29
C HIS A 157 3.49 -9.12 -11.61
N ASP A 158 4.75 -9.22 -12.03
CA ASP A 158 5.20 -8.73 -13.34
C ASP A 158 4.59 -9.59 -14.46
N SER A 159 4.36 -8.98 -15.62
CA SER A 159 3.82 -9.70 -16.79
C SER A 159 4.71 -10.86 -17.24
N THR A 160 6.05 -10.79 -17.03
CA THR A 160 6.97 -11.88 -17.33
C THR A 160 6.85 -13.05 -16.35
N ASN A 161 6.16 -12.88 -15.23
CA ASN A 161 5.90 -13.98 -14.30
C ASN A 161 5.07 -15.12 -14.92
N LEU A 162 4.28 -14.84 -15.97
CA LEU A 162 3.51 -15.85 -16.69
C LEU A 162 4.40 -16.91 -17.36
N THR A 163 5.55 -16.52 -17.88
CA THR A 163 6.46 -17.41 -18.63
C THR A 163 7.66 -17.83 -17.81
N ASP A 164 8.24 -16.90 -17.06
CA ASP A 164 9.53 -17.06 -16.43
C ASP A 164 9.46 -17.25 -14.90
N GLY A 165 8.30 -16.91 -14.30
CA GLY A 165 8.08 -16.99 -12.85
C GLY A 165 7.18 -18.15 -12.41
N TYR A 166 6.66 -18.03 -11.17
CA TYR A 166 5.78 -19.02 -10.56
C TYR A 166 4.62 -18.41 -9.81
N GLY A 167 3.44 -19.02 -9.92
CA GLY A 167 2.23 -18.61 -9.21
C GLY A 167 1.64 -17.30 -9.72
N GLY A 168 0.73 -16.73 -8.94
CA GLY A 168 0.02 -15.50 -9.28
C GLY A 168 -1.11 -15.68 -10.29
N PRO A 169 -1.76 -14.57 -10.68
CA PRO A 169 -2.81 -14.57 -11.69
C PRO A 169 -2.28 -15.04 -13.05
N GLN A 170 -3.13 -15.76 -13.78
CA GLN A 170 -2.81 -16.25 -15.14
C GLN A 170 -3.44 -15.39 -16.24
N ASP A 171 -4.06 -14.29 -15.88
CA ASP A 171 -4.65 -13.34 -16.81
C ASP A 171 -3.64 -12.21 -17.10
N PRO A 172 -3.14 -12.12 -18.35
CA PRO A 172 -2.16 -11.09 -18.69
C PRO A 172 -2.70 -9.65 -18.62
N GLU A 173 -4.03 -9.46 -18.71
CA GLU A 173 -4.63 -8.12 -18.73
C GLU A 173 -4.52 -7.40 -17.39
N ILE A 174 -4.37 -8.15 -16.28
CA ILE A 174 -4.26 -7.58 -14.94
C ILE A 174 -2.84 -7.53 -14.40
N LEU A 175 -1.88 -8.10 -15.12
CA LEU A 175 -0.46 -8.01 -14.78
C LEU A 175 0.13 -6.71 -15.34
N PHE A 176 1.23 -6.29 -14.76
CA PHE A 176 1.89 -5.05 -15.17
C PHE A 176 3.41 -5.14 -15.00
N THR A 177 4.11 -4.28 -15.71
CA THR A 177 5.55 -4.08 -15.55
C THR A 177 5.83 -2.84 -14.71
N PRO A 178 7.06 -2.64 -14.19
CA PRO A 178 7.45 -1.37 -13.58
C PRO A 178 7.21 -0.18 -14.52
N ASP A 179 7.50 -0.34 -15.82
CA ASP A 179 7.33 0.73 -16.82
C ASP A 179 5.85 1.12 -16.99
N ASP A 180 4.92 0.18 -16.86
CA ASP A 180 3.49 0.48 -16.89
C ASP A 180 3.07 1.42 -15.76
N ILE A 181 3.57 1.18 -14.55
CA ILE A 181 3.28 2.05 -13.39
C ILE A 181 3.95 3.41 -13.54
N VAL A 182 5.19 3.45 -14.05
CA VAL A 182 5.88 4.71 -14.37
C VAL A 182 5.07 5.51 -15.39
N ALA A 183 4.55 4.86 -16.44
CA ALA A 183 3.68 5.49 -17.42
C ALA A 183 2.33 5.95 -16.82
N ASP A 184 1.76 5.20 -15.88
CA ASP A 184 0.54 5.58 -15.17
C ASP A 184 0.74 6.85 -14.33
N LEU A 185 1.92 7.04 -13.74
CA LEU A 185 2.30 8.22 -12.95
C LEU A 185 2.79 9.40 -13.79
N ALA A 186 3.09 9.19 -15.07
CA ALA A 186 3.63 10.24 -15.94
C ALA A 186 2.72 11.48 -16.00
N GLY A 187 3.35 12.68 -16.01
CA GLY A 187 2.65 13.96 -16.05
C GLY A 187 2.05 14.40 -14.70
N LEU A 188 2.38 13.74 -13.60
CA LEU A 188 2.19 14.27 -12.24
C LEU A 188 3.49 14.98 -11.84
N PRO A 189 3.52 16.33 -11.78
CA PRO A 189 4.77 17.09 -11.69
C PRO A 189 5.51 16.86 -10.37
N ASP A 190 4.76 16.58 -9.31
CA ASP A 190 5.29 16.44 -7.94
C ASP A 190 5.69 15.00 -7.60
N ILE A 191 5.55 14.06 -8.54
CA ILE A 191 5.83 12.64 -8.28
C ILE A 191 7.14 12.24 -8.93
N HIS A 192 8.05 11.71 -8.12
CA HIS A 192 9.37 11.26 -8.52
C HIS A 192 9.49 9.76 -8.33
N ILE A 193 9.89 9.04 -9.38
CA ILE A 193 10.17 7.60 -9.31
C ILE A 193 11.51 7.41 -8.61
N ARG A 194 11.53 6.61 -7.55
CA ARG A 194 12.72 6.27 -6.76
C ARG A 194 13.24 4.89 -7.11
N VAL A 195 12.34 3.95 -7.34
CA VAL A 195 12.63 2.57 -7.75
C VAL A 195 11.62 2.18 -8.82
N ALA A 196 12.06 1.49 -9.85
CA ALA A 196 11.20 0.84 -10.86
C ALA A 196 11.92 -0.41 -11.35
N ASP A 197 11.75 -1.53 -10.64
CA ASP A 197 12.51 -2.75 -10.85
C ASP A 197 11.63 -4.00 -10.89
N ARG A 198 12.10 -5.02 -11.62
CA ARG A 198 11.64 -6.40 -11.46
C ARG A 198 12.42 -7.04 -10.35
N ILE A 199 11.73 -7.65 -9.40
CA ILE A 199 12.35 -8.35 -8.29
C ILE A 199 11.96 -9.83 -8.31
N GLN A 200 12.89 -10.69 -7.89
CA GLN A 200 12.62 -12.11 -7.70
C GLN A 200 12.21 -12.34 -6.25
N ARG A 201 11.11 -13.05 -6.08
CA ARG A 201 10.62 -13.44 -4.77
C ARG A 201 10.66 -14.96 -4.64
N PRO A 202 11.46 -15.51 -3.71
CA PRO A 202 11.51 -16.94 -3.47
C PRO A 202 10.14 -17.54 -3.16
N THR A 203 9.86 -18.71 -3.75
CA THR A 203 8.71 -19.55 -3.44
C THR A 203 9.15 -20.99 -3.18
N GLU A 204 8.24 -21.89 -2.87
CA GLU A 204 8.56 -23.31 -2.63
C GLU A 204 9.11 -24.04 -3.88
N GLY A 205 9.03 -23.43 -5.07
CA GLY A 205 9.49 -24.01 -6.33
C GLY A 205 10.42 -23.06 -7.09
N ARG A 206 9.91 -22.49 -8.18
CA ARG A 206 10.59 -21.41 -8.92
C ARG A 206 10.27 -20.08 -8.26
N ASP A 207 11.17 -19.10 -8.42
CA ASP A 207 10.90 -17.75 -7.94
C ASP A 207 9.73 -17.12 -8.70
N ALA A 208 8.93 -16.33 -7.99
CA ALA A 208 8.00 -15.42 -8.61
C ALA A 208 8.72 -14.14 -9.06
N ILE A 209 8.24 -13.53 -10.13
CA ILE A 209 8.75 -12.25 -10.63
C ILE A 209 7.70 -11.19 -10.33
N ASP A 210 8.08 -10.21 -9.53
CA ASP A 210 7.23 -9.11 -9.12
C ASP A 210 7.74 -7.78 -9.71
N ALA A 211 6.82 -6.91 -10.11
CA ALA A 211 7.08 -5.52 -10.47
C ALA A 211 7.01 -4.66 -9.21
N LEU A 212 8.08 -3.94 -8.91
CA LEU A 212 8.17 -3.01 -7.79
C LEU A 212 8.35 -1.59 -8.31
N VAL A 213 7.47 -0.68 -7.88
CA VAL A 213 7.66 0.75 -8.09
C VAL A 213 7.52 1.49 -6.77
N ILE A 214 8.51 2.32 -6.46
CA ILE A 214 8.47 3.25 -5.34
C ILE A 214 8.55 4.66 -5.90
N ALA A 215 7.55 5.45 -5.62
CA ALA A 215 7.49 6.86 -5.98
C ALA A 215 7.38 7.72 -4.73
N SER A 216 7.91 8.93 -4.76
CA SER A 216 7.75 9.90 -3.69
C SER A 216 7.13 11.19 -4.22
N ARG A 217 6.32 11.85 -3.40
CA ARG A 217 5.93 13.22 -3.67
C ARG A 217 7.06 14.17 -3.27
N ALA A 218 7.33 15.20 -4.08
CA ALA A 218 8.31 16.24 -3.76
C ALA A 218 8.00 16.88 -2.40
N ASP A 219 9.04 17.25 -1.66
CA ASP A 219 8.90 18.09 -0.48
C ASP A 219 8.43 19.50 -0.90
N LEU A 220 7.73 20.18 -0.02
CA LEU A 220 7.49 21.61 -0.20
C LEU A 220 8.85 22.31 -0.14
N GLU A 221 9.22 23.06 -1.18
CA GLU A 221 10.38 23.96 -1.07
C GLU A 221 10.11 24.94 0.09
N PRO A 222 11.10 25.17 0.98
CA PRO A 222 10.94 26.21 1.99
C PRO A 222 10.68 27.54 1.28
N GLU A 223 9.62 28.21 1.68
CA GLU A 223 9.24 29.52 1.17
C GLU A 223 10.45 30.45 1.30
N GLN A 224 11.03 30.90 0.18
CA GLN A 224 12.13 31.85 0.24
C GLN A 224 11.59 33.13 0.87
N PRO A 225 12.24 33.66 1.91
CA PRO A 225 11.81 34.92 2.49
C PRO A 225 11.82 35.98 1.40
N ALA A 226 10.71 36.73 1.32
CA ALA A 226 10.61 37.84 0.38
C ALA A 226 11.83 38.77 0.52
N PRO A 227 12.43 39.23 -0.60
CA PRO A 227 13.52 40.19 -0.52
C PRO A 227 13.05 41.41 0.31
N SER A 228 13.76 41.69 1.40
CA SER A 228 13.53 42.89 2.20
C SER A 228 13.97 44.11 1.36
N ASP A 229 13.00 44.95 1.03
CA ASP A 229 13.22 46.26 0.42
C ASP A 229 14.03 47.21 1.33
#